data_725acbae50d8534cdc7bc40f679f08f4
#
_entry.id   725acbae50d8534cdc7bc40f679f08f4
#
_cell.length_a   1.000
_cell.length_b   1.000
_cell.length_c   1.000
_cell.angle_alpha   90.00
_cell.angle_beta   90.00
_cell.angle_gamma   90.00
#
_symmetry.space_group_name_H-M   'P 1'
#
loop_
_entity.id
_entity.type
_entity.pdbx_description
1 polymer ?
#
loop_
_entity_poly.entity_id
_entity_poly.type
_entity_poly.pdbx_seq_one_letter_code
_entity_poly.pdbx_strand_id
1 'polypeptide(L)'
;IYECENRHQFPLFITATCEFGKFDDPLITSGGEMLLNKENGGAIALFTTTRPVFSQSNFRLNQKFYENVFKKNEGKHLKIGDIFRITKNKSLSGPINRNFSLLGDPSLSLSYPKLNVEIEKIDTLRSGDKMVINGSIIDSKGELKSNFNGELFTELYDKISTNTTLGDEKIGRAHV
;
A
#
# COMPACT_ATOMS: atom_id res chain seq x y z
N ILE A 1 -3.78 -2.95 -18.46
CA ILE A 1 -2.33 -3.27 -18.49
C ILE A 1 -1.67 -2.62 -19.70
N TYR A 2 -2.28 -2.68 -20.88
CA TYR A 2 -1.69 -2.15 -22.14
C TYR A 2 -1.40 -0.64 -22.10
N GLU A 3 -2.16 0.13 -21.34
CA GLU A 3 -2.07 1.58 -21.19
C GLU A 3 -1.23 2.05 -19.97
N CYS A 4 -0.55 1.12 -19.28
CA CYS A 4 0.32 1.51 -18.17
C CYS A 4 1.59 2.19 -18.72
N GLU A 5 1.73 3.48 -18.44
CA GLU A 5 2.89 4.31 -18.85
C GLU A 5 3.55 4.96 -17.63
N ASN A 6 3.99 4.15 -16.69
CA ASN A 6 4.55 4.60 -15.41
C ASN A 6 6.06 4.34 -15.31
N ARG A 7 6.83 4.67 -16.32
CA ARG A 7 8.26 4.37 -16.50
C ARG A 7 9.17 4.63 -15.28
N HIS A 8 8.86 5.61 -14.46
CA HIS A 8 9.71 6.00 -13.33
C HIS A 8 9.05 5.76 -11.98
N GLN A 9 7.87 5.14 -11.96
CA GLN A 9 7.07 4.92 -10.77
C GLN A 9 6.47 3.52 -10.77
N PHE A 10 7.35 2.52 -10.66
CA PHE A 10 6.94 1.11 -10.66
C PHE A 10 6.36 0.73 -9.28
N PRO A 11 5.06 0.49 -9.17
CA PRO A 11 4.45 0.07 -7.93
C PRO A 11 4.72 -1.40 -7.61
N LEU A 12 4.60 -1.75 -6.34
CA LEU A 12 4.34 -3.11 -5.91
C LEU A 12 2.83 -3.36 -6.01
N PHE A 13 2.42 -4.33 -6.81
CA PHE A 13 1.03 -4.74 -6.90
C PHE A 13 0.73 -5.86 -5.91
N ILE A 14 -0.42 -5.76 -5.26
CA ILE A 14 -0.99 -6.85 -4.47
C ILE A 14 -2.35 -7.15 -5.05
N THR A 15 -2.48 -8.33 -5.63
CA THR A 15 -3.71 -8.70 -6.30
C THR A 15 -4.55 -9.60 -5.41
N ALA A 16 -5.77 -9.14 -5.11
CA ALA A 16 -6.77 -9.93 -4.40
C ALA A 16 -7.69 -10.67 -5.40
N THR A 17 -7.10 -11.31 -6.38
CA THR A 17 -7.79 -12.04 -7.46
C THR A 17 -7.27 -13.48 -7.54
N CYS A 18 -7.99 -14.33 -8.30
CA CYS A 18 -7.51 -15.67 -8.60
C CYS A 18 -6.68 -15.67 -9.87
N GLU A 19 -5.60 -16.47 -9.90
CA GLU A 19 -4.80 -16.81 -11.07
C GLU A 19 -4.19 -15.64 -11.86
N PHE A 20 -4.16 -14.44 -11.30
CA PHE A 20 -3.60 -13.27 -11.99
C PHE A 20 -2.10 -13.40 -12.25
N GLY A 21 -1.39 -14.18 -11.44
CA GLY A 21 0.03 -14.49 -11.61
C GLY A 21 0.29 -15.96 -11.96
N LYS A 22 -0.57 -16.59 -12.76
CA LYS A 22 -0.41 -17.98 -13.22
C LYS A 22 0.65 -18.08 -14.32
N PHE A 23 1.90 -17.94 -13.92
CA PHE A 23 3.08 -17.92 -14.80
C PHE A 23 3.45 -19.31 -15.37
N ASP A 24 2.84 -20.35 -14.88
CA ASP A 24 3.12 -21.75 -15.25
C ASP A 24 2.12 -22.32 -16.29
N ASP A 25 1.34 -21.48 -16.94
CA ASP A 25 0.47 -21.87 -18.04
C ASP A 25 1.13 -21.53 -19.39
N PRO A 26 1.56 -22.54 -20.16
CA PRO A 26 2.28 -22.31 -21.42
C PRO A 26 1.40 -21.76 -22.53
N LEU A 27 0.07 -21.76 -22.37
CA LEU A 27 -0.87 -21.34 -23.39
C LEU A 27 -1.27 -19.86 -23.30
N ILE A 28 -1.08 -19.25 -22.11
CA ILE A 28 -1.46 -17.86 -21.87
C ILE A 28 -0.39 -17.10 -21.10
N THR A 29 -0.19 -15.84 -21.42
CA THR A 29 0.59 -14.92 -20.61
C THR A 29 -0.32 -14.33 -19.54
N SER A 30 -0.03 -14.55 -18.28
CA SER A 30 -0.83 -14.05 -17.17
C SER A 30 -0.74 -12.52 -17.03
N GLY A 31 -1.73 -11.91 -16.40
CA GLY A 31 -1.71 -10.48 -16.13
C GLY A 31 -0.50 -10.05 -15.28
N GLY A 32 -0.03 -10.92 -14.39
CA GLY A 32 1.18 -10.68 -13.59
C GLY A 32 2.44 -10.61 -14.44
N GLU A 33 2.61 -11.53 -15.38
CA GLU A 33 3.73 -11.52 -16.33
C GLU A 33 3.69 -10.30 -17.25
N MET A 34 2.48 -9.95 -17.74
CA MET A 34 2.30 -8.75 -18.59
C MET A 34 2.67 -7.47 -17.85
N LEU A 35 2.36 -7.34 -16.55
CA LEU A 35 2.76 -6.18 -15.75
C LEU A 35 4.26 -6.16 -15.46
N LEU A 36 4.85 -7.30 -15.17
CA LEU A 36 6.26 -7.40 -14.82
C LEU A 36 7.18 -7.15 -16.01
N ASN A 37 6.76 -7.61 -17.20
CA ASN A 37 7.54 -7.51 -18.46
C ASN A 37 7.16 -6.29 -19.30
N LYS A 38 6.37 -5.36 -18.77
CA LYS A 38 5.96 -4.16 -19.50
C LYS A 38 7.15 -3.23 -19.75
N GLU A 39 7.46 -2.93 -21.01
CA GLU A 39 8.63 -2.13 -21.40
C GLU A 39 8.60 -0.69 -20.84
N ASN A 40 7.44 -0.03 -20.90
CA ASN A 40 7.30 1.39 -20.58
C ASN A 40 6.50 1.65 -19.30
N GLY A 41 6.45 0.69 -18.40
CA GLY A 41 5.65 0.79 -17.20
C GLY A 41 5.46 -0.57 -16.52
N GLY A 42 4.36 -0.71 -15.78
CA GLY A 42 4.02 -1.95 -15.11
C GLY A 42 4.38 -1.96 -13.63
N ALA A 43 4.99 -3.03 -13.15
CA ALA A 43 5.23 -3.27 -11.74
C ALA A 43 6.69 -3.62 -11.44
N ILE A 44 7.17 -3.23 -10.26
CA ILE A 44 8.48 -3.69 -9.74
C ILE A 44 8.42 -5.13 -9.23
N ALA A 45 7.28 -5.49 -8.67
CA ALA A 45 6.97 -6.83 -8.18
C ALA A 45 5.47 -7.00 -7.97
N LEU A 46 5.00 -8.23 -7.83
CA LEU A 46 3.61 -8.54 -7.53
C LEU A 46 3.52 -9.59 -6.42
N PHE A 47 2.64 -9.35 -5.45
CA PHE A 47 2.11 -10.38 -4.56
C PHE A 47 0.80 -10.86 -5.17
N THR A 48 0.80 -12.06 -5.70
CA THR A 48 -0.28 -12.53 -6.58
C THR A 48 -0.59 -14.01 -6.36
N THR A 49 -1.61 -14.50 -7.03
CA THR A 49 -2.01 -15.90 -6.94
C THR A 49 -1.76 -16.64 -8.26
N THR A 50 -1.30 -17.88 -8.13
CA THR A 50 -1.08 -18.80 -9.25
C THR A 50 -2.23 -19.79 -9.44
N ARG A 51 -3.13 -19.87 -8.47
CA ARG A 51 -4.29 -20.79 -8.45
C ARG A 51 -5.49 -20.09 -7.83
N PRO A 52 -6.70 -20.65 -8.03
CA PRO A 52 -7.89 -20.16 -7.33
C PRO A 52 -7.70 -20.14 -5.82
N VAL A 53 -8.19 -19.10 -5.19
CA VAL A 53 -8.17 -18.89 -3.74
C VAL A 53 -9.49 -18.31 -3.26
N PHE A 54 -9.83 -18.57 -2.01
CA PHE A 54 -11.03 -18.00 -1.39
C PHE A 54 -10.81 -16.51 -1.06
N SER A 55 -11.86 -15.72 -1.18
CA SER A 55 -11.85 -14.28 -0.86
C SER A 55 -11.34 -14.00 0.55
N GLN A 56 -11.72 -14.81 1.53
CA GLN A 56 -11.25 -14.70 2.91
C GLN A 56 -9.74 -14.91 3.04
N SER A 57 -9.15 -15.82 2.26
CA SER A 57 -7.70 -16.04 2.24
C SER A 57 -6.97 -14.84 1.66
N ASN A 58 -7.49 -14.26 0.58
CA ASN A 58 -7.00 -13.01 0.00
C ASN A 58 -7.06 -11.87 0.99
N PHE A 59 -8.20 -11.69 1.66
CA PHE A 59 -8.37 -10.63 2.66
C PHE A 59 -7.35 -10.75 3.80
N ARG A 60 -7.20 -11.95 4.37
CA ARG A 60 -6.22 -12.19 5.45
C ARG A 60 -4.79 -11.91 5.02
N LEU A 61 -4.41 -12.30 3.81
CA LEU A 61 -3.08 -12.04 3.29
C LEU A 61 -2.84 -10.53 3.12
N ASN A 62 -3.78 -9.81 2.52
CA ASN A 62 -3.70 -8.36 2.35
C ASN A 62 -3.61 -7.65 3.70
N GLN A 63 -4.45 -8.01 4.67
CA GLN A 63 -4.37 -7.44 6.02
C GLN A 63 -2.98 -7.63 6.62
N LYS A 64 -2.42 -8.84 6.55
CA LYS A 64 -1.08 -9.12 7.09
C LYS A 64 0.03 -8.43 6.31
N PHE A 65 -0.15 -8.19 5.02
CA PHE A 65 0.78 -7.39 4.25
C PHE A 65 0.82 -5.95 4.78
N TYR A 66 -0.31 -5.27 4.90
CA TYR A 66 -0.36 -3.89 5.41
C TYR A 66 0.13 -3.76 6.85
N GLU A 67 -0.05 -4.78 7.68
CA GLU A 67 0.53 -4.84 9.02
C GLU A 67 2.07 -4.91 9.03
N ASN A 68 2.71 -5.33 7.93
CA ASN A 68 4.15 -5.58 7.90
C ASN A 68 4.94 -4.70 6.93
N VAL A 69 4.32 -4.16 5.86
CA VAL A 69 5.01 -3.42 4.81
C VAL A 69 5.75 -2.19 5.32
N PHE A 70 5.20 -1.49 6.33
CA PHE A 70 5.82 -0.29 6.90
C PHE A 70 6.69 -0.56 8.12
N LYS A 71 6.86 -1.82 8.53
CA LYS A 71 7.69 -2.16 9.68
C LYS A 71 9.17 -1.98 9.36
N LYS A 72 9.91 -1.54 10.39
CA LYS A 72 11.36 -1.47 10.36
C LYS A 72 11.93 -2.55 11.28
N ASN A 73 13.04 -3.12 10.85
CA ASN A 73 13.89 -3.95 11.67
C ASN A 73 15.23 -3.23 11.83
N GLU A 74 15.67 -2.97 13.06
CA GLU A 74 16.88 -2.20 13.36
C GLU A 74 16.98 -0.86 12.60
N GLY A 75 15.85 -0.14 12.51
CA GLY A 75 15.75 1.15 11.83
C GLY A 75 15.67 1.09 10.30
N LYS A 76 15.79 -0.08 9.68
CA LYS A 76 15.73 -0.28 8.22
C LYS A 76 14.41 -0.93 7.80
N HIS A 77 13.87 -0.49 6.68
CA HIS A 77 12.71 -1.15 6.09
C HIS A 77 13.08 -2.53 5.55
N LEU A 78 12.12 -3.45 5.59
CA LEU A 78 12.30 -4.81 5.12
C LEU A 78 12.40 -4.87 3.59
N LYS A 79 13.06 -5.91 3.10
CA LYS A 79 13.06 -6.28 1.68
C LYS A 79 11.71 -6.86 1.27
N ILE A 80 11.35 -6.74 -0.01
CA ILE A 80 10.07 -7.25 -0.54
C ILE A 80 9.89 -8.74 -0.23
N GLY A 81 10.94 -9.54 -0.41
CA GLY A 81 10.93 -10.97 -0.09
C GLY A 81 10.68 -11.27 1.38
N ASP A 82 11.25 -10.48 2.30
CA ASP A 82 11.01 -10.64 3.74
C ASP A 82 9.58 -10.23 4.11
N ILE A 83 9.09 -9.14 3.54
CA ILE A 83 7.69 -8.71 3.72
C ILE A 83 6.76 -9.83 3.28
N PHE A 84 7.00 -10.41 2.09
CA PHE A 84 6.19 -11.51 1.56
C PHE A 84 6.24 -12.75 2.45
N ARG A 85 7.43 -13.18 2.86
CA ARG A 85 7.63 -14.34 3.74
C ARG A 85 6.91 -14.16 5.08
N ILE A 86 7.07 -13.00 5.73
CA ILE A 86 6.42 -12.70 7.01
C ILE A 86 4.89 -12.66 6.83
N THR A 87 4.42 -12.03 5.77
CA THR A 87 3.00 -11.93 5.44
C THR A 87 2.38 -13.32 5.29
N LYS A 88 2.97 -14.18 4.48
CA LYS A 88 2.49 -15.55 4.29
C LYS A 88 2.46 -16.35 5.59
N ASN A 89 3.55 -16.29 6.37
CA ASN A 89 3.66 -17.04 7.62
C ASN A 89 2.66 -16.60 8.68
N LYS A 90 2.22 -15.34 8.64
CA LYS A 90 1.24 -14.78 9.60
C LYS A 90 -0.21 -14.84 9.13
N SER A 91 -0.44 -15.09 7.86
CA SER A 91 -1.80 -15.03 7.28
C SER A 91 -2.44 -16.38 7.07
N LEU A 92 -1.70 -17.34 6.54
CA LEU A 92 -2.27 -18.57 6.00
C LEU A 92 -1.47 -19.80 6.46
N SER A 93 -2.19 -20.90 6.70
CA SER A 93 -1.61 -22.22 6.97
C SER A 93 -2.10 -23.23 5.93
N GLY A 94 -1.36 -24.31 5.77
CA GLY A 94 -1.73 -25.41 4.89
C GLY A 94 -1.51 -25.13 3.39
N PRO A 95 -2.11 -25.95 2.52
CA PRO A 95 -1.85 -25.93 1.07
C PRO A 95 -2.19 -24.62 0.38
N ILE A 96 -3.23 -23.93 0.83
CA ILE A 96 -3.70 -22.67 0.24
C ILE A 96 -2.60 -21.59 0.22
N ASN A 97 -1.67 -21.63 1.18
CA ASN A 97 -0.55 -20.70 1.24
C ASN A 97 0.37 -20.81 0.01
N ARG A 98 0.46 -22.00 -0.61
CA ARG A 98 1.27 -22.24 -1.81
C ARG A 98 0.75 -21.54 -3.05
N ASN A 99 -0.54 -21.19 -3.07
CA ASN A 99 -1.18 -20.53 -4.19
C ASN A 99 -0.79 -19.04 -4.32
N PHE A 100 -0.16 -18.47 -3.29
CA PHE A 100 0.32 -17.10 -3.31
C PHE A 100 1.82 -17.07 -3.63
N SER A 101 2.19 -16.26 -4.61
CA SER A 101 3.56 -16.12 -5.11
C SER A 101 4.00 -14.67 -5.16
N LEU A 102 5.30 -14.47 -5.02
CA LEU A 102 5.98 -13.21 -5.32
C LEU A 102 6.57 -13.33 -6.72
N LEU A 103 6.14 -12.48 -7.63
CA LEU A 103 6.78 -12.27 -8.92
C LEU A 103 7.62 -10.99 -8.83
N GLY A 104 8.88 -11.06 -9.24
CA GLY A 104 9.85 -9.96 -9.16
C GLY A 104 11.05 -10.29 -8.27
N ASP A 105 11.93 -9.32 -8.08
CA ASP A 105 13.16 -9.51 -7.30
C ASP A 105 12.88 -9.34 -5.79
N PRO A 106 13.05 -10.41 -4.98
CA PRO A 106 12.80 -10.36 -3.54
C PRO A 106 13.83 -9.50 -2.76
N SER A 107 14.96 -9.18 -3.37
CA SER A 107 16.03 -8.39 -2.73
C SER A 107 15.76 -6.89 -2.72
N LEU A 108 14.78 -6.42 -3.48
CA LEU A 108 14.43 -5.00 -3.59
C LEU A 108 13.80 -4.48 -2.29
N SER A 109 13.95 -3.18 -2.10
CA SER A 109 13.23 -2.41 -1.07
C SER A 109 12.30 -1.41 -1.73
N LEU A 110 11.14 -1.19 -1.14
CA LEU A 110 10.24 -0.12 -1.60
C LEU A 110 10.84 1.25 -1.31
N SER A 111 10.45 2.24 -2.11
CA SER A 111 10.85 3.64 -1.90
C SER A 111 9.95 4.27 -0.82
N TYR A 112 10.34 4.12 0.43
CA TYR A 112 9.61 4.70 1.55
C TYR A 112 9.89 6.20 1.68
N PRO A 113 8.92 6.97 2.21
CA PRO A 113 9.11 8.39 2.48
C PRO A 113 10.32 8.63 3.39
N LYS A 114 11.17 9.58 3.01
CA LYS A 114 12.37 9.98 3.78
C LYS A 114 12.12 11.23 4.62
N LEU A 115 11.07 11.96 4.30
CA LEU A 115 10.66 13.18 4.95
C LEU A 115 9.30 12.98 5.62
N ASN A 116 9.07 13.69 6.70
CA ASN A 116 7.80 13.72 7.40
C ASN A 116 7.29 15.18 7.41
N VAL A 117 5.97 15.31 7.43
CA VAL A 117 5.31 16.59 7.70
C VAL A 117 4.93 16.60 9.17
N GLU A 118 5.44 17.55 9.91
CA GLU A 118 5.06 17.81 11.30
C GLU A 118 4.08 18.99 11.31
N ILE A 119 2.90 18.80 11.86
CA ILE A 119 1.85 19.84 11.94
C ILE A 119 1.73 20.21 13.41
N GLU A 120 1.68 21.53 13.67
CA GLU A 120 1.41 22.02 15.01
C GLU A 120 0.01 21.57 15.46
N LYS A 121 -0.15 21.44 16.79
CA LYS A 121 -1.43 21.04 17.35
C LYS A 121 -2.54 22.01 16.92
N ILE A 122 -3.58 21.46 16.32
CA ILE A 122 -4.74 22.21 15.87
C ILE A 122 -5.75 22.28 17.03
N ASP A 123 -6.18 23.49 17.37
CA ASP A 123 -7.25 23.70 18.33
C ASP A 123 -8.63 23.43 17.74
N THR A 124 -9.64 23.36 18.61
CA THR A 124 -11.02 23.16 18.19
C THR A 124 -11.52 24.36 17.38
N LEU A 125 -12.01 24.10 16.16
CA LEU A 125 -12.60 25.06 15.28
C LEU A 125 -14.11 25.16 15.50
N ARG A 126 -14.63 26.38 15.38
CA ARG A 126 -16.08 26.63 15.28
C ARG A 126 -16.40 26.98 13.84
N SER A 127 -17.62 26.67 13.42
CA SER A 127 -18.10 27.06 12.09
C SER A 127 -18.00 28.57 11.88
N GLY A 128 -17.33 28.97 10.78
CA GLY A 128 -17.09 30.37 10.44
C GLY A 128 -15.76 30.95 10.93
N ASP A 129 -15.02 30.25 11.77
CA ASP A 129 -13.68 30.68 12.21
C ASP A 129 -12.64 30.54 11.09
N LYS A 130 -11.64 31.44 11.09
CA LYS A 130 -10.44 31.30 10.28
C LYS A 130 -9.38 30.56 11.07
N MET A 131 -8.78 29.55 10.46
CA MET A 131 -7.66 28.79 11.04
C MET A 131 -6.40 28.97 10.20
N VAL A 132 -5.28 29.09 10.86
CA VAL A 132 -3.95 28.98 10.26
C VAL A 132 -3.33 27.68 10.76
N ILE A 133 -2.93 26.83 9.84
CA ILE A 133 -2.23 25.58 10.14
C ILE A 133 -0.76 25.78 9.81
N ASN A 134 0.09 25.67 10.82
CA ASN A 134 1.53 25.72 10.64
C ASN A 134 2.07 24.28 10.60
N GLY A 135 3.07 24.07 9.76
CA GLY A 135 3.74 22.78 9.67
C GLY A 135 5.15 22.93 9.17
N SER A 136 5.93 21.89 9.38
CA SER A 136 7.34 21.81 9.00
C SER A 136 7.63 20.51 8.28
N ILE A 137 8.57 20.56 7.35
CA ILE A 137 9.12 19.35 6.73
C ILE A 137 10.38 18.97 7.50
N ILE A 138 10.40 17.78 8.06
CA ILE A 138 11.51 17.24 8.83
C ILE A 138 12.02 15.92 8.23
N ASP A 139 13.25 15.57 8.48
CA ASP A 139 13.79 14.28 8.11
C ASP A 139 13.51 13.20 9.19
N SER A 140 14.03 12.00 8.96
CA SER A 140 13.87 10.86 9.88
C SER A 140 14.55 11.06 11.25
N LYS A 141 15.40 12.10 11.40
CA LYS A 141 16.06 12.47 12.65
C LYS A 141 15.35 13.63 13.36
N GLY A 142 14.29 14.18 12.77
CA GLY A 142 13.59 15.34 13.28
C GLY A 142 14.25 16.68 12.90
N GLU A 143 15.22 16.69 11.98
CA GLU A 143 15.87 17.91 11.54
C GLU A 143 15.05 18.64 10.48
N LEU A 144 14.88 19.95 10.64
CA LEU A 144 14.13 20.80 9.70
C LEU A 144 14.82 20.82 8.33
N LYS A 145 14.05 20.61 7.29
CA LYS A 145 14.49 20.68 5.88
C LYS A 145 14.06 22.01 5.24
N SER A 146 14.74 23.08 5.60
CA SER A 146 14.47 24.44 5.08
C SER A 146 14.70 24.59 3.57
N ASN A 147 15.48 23.68 2.96
CA ASN A 147 15.72 23.65 1.52
C ASN A 147 14.76 22.71 0.75
N PHE A 148 13.71 22.25 1.39
CA PHE A 148 12.70 21.45 0.70
C PHE A 148 12.02 22.28 -0.39
N ASN A 149 11.99 21.75 -1.61
CA ASN A 149 11.24 22.30 -2.73
C ASN A 149 10.30 21.21 -3.27
N GLY A 150 9.01 21.39 -3.05
CA GLY A 150 7.99 20.40 -3.43
C GLY A 150 6.61 20.93 -3.16
N GLU A 151 5.61 20.10 -3.41
CA GLU A 151 4.20 20.39 -3.19
C GLU A 151 3.67 19.61 -1.98
N LEU A 152 2.81 20.22 -1.21
CA LEU A 152 2.09 19.60 -0.10
C LEU A 152 0.60 19.59 -0.42
N PHE A 153 0.04 18.39 -0.54
CA PHE A 153 -1.41 18.20 -0.68
C PHE A 153 -1.99 17.96 0.70
N THR A 154 -2.94 18.81 1.10
CA THR A 154 -3.59 18.71 2.40
C THR A 154 -5.07 18.39 2.22
N GLU A 155 -5.57 17.50 3.06
CA GLU A 155 -6.99 17.17 3.15
C GLU A 155 -7.45 17.38 4.59
N LEU A 156 -8.56 18.06 4.76
CA LEU A 156 -9.16 18.30 6.07
C LEU A 156 -10.41 17.45 6.21
N TYR A 157 -10.47 16.65 7.25
CA TYR A 157 -11.62 15.81 7.58
C TYR A 157 -12.26 16.29 8.87
N ASP A 158 -13.58 16.30 8.91
CA ASP A 158 -14.32 16.50 10.15
C ASP A 158 -14.09 15.31 11.10
N LYS A 159 -14.42 15.45 12.36
CA LYS A 159 -14.29 14.35 13.32
C LYS A 159 -15.13 13.15 12.87
N ILE A 160 -14.64 11.97 13.20
CA ILE A 160 -15.33 10.72 12.91
C ILE A 160 -16.72 10.75 13.56
N SER A 161 -17.76 10.66 12.74
CA SER A 161 -19.15 10.49 13.18
C SER A 161 -19.64 9.10 12.74
N THR A 162 -20.54 8.53 13.52
CA THR A 162 -21.22 7.28 13.14
C THR A 162 -22.63 7.62 12.73
N ASN A 163 -22.96 7.39 11.47
CA ASN A 163 -24.31 7.54 10.95
C ASN A 163 -24.97 6.17 10.82
N THR A 164 -26.22 6.04 11.24
CA THR A 164 -27.02 4.84 11.00
C THR A 164 -27.83 5.03 9.73
N THR A 165 -27.65 4.13 8.78
CA THR A 165 -28.42 4.14 7.53
C THR A 165 -29.76 3.44 7.72
N LEU A 166 -30.65 3.56 6.73
CA LEU A 166 -31.95 2.87 6.72
C LEU A 166 -31.82 1.33 6.75
N GLY A 167 -30.64 0.79 6.48
CA GLY A 167 -30.33 -0.64 6.56
C GLY A 167 -29.65 -1.07 7.86
N ASP A 168 -29.69 -0.26 8.92
CA ASP A 168 -28.99 -0.48 10.21
C ASP A 168 -27.47 -0.65 10.11
N GLU A 169 -26.87 -0.33 8.96
CA GLU A 169 -25.42 -0.33 8.79
C GLU A 169 -24.80 0.98 9.28
N LYS A 170 -23.72 0.87 10.04
CA LYS A 170 -22.96 2.02 10.49
C LYS A 170 -21.89 2.38 9.48
N ILE A 171 -22.03 3.53 8.83
CA ILE A 171 -21.03 4.08 7.90
C ILE A 171 -20.21 5.14 8.63
N GLY A 172 -18.91 4.95 8.69
CA GLY A 172 -18.03 5.84 9.44
C GLY A 172 -17.11 6.70 8.59
N ARG A 173 -17.60 7.72 7.89
CA ARG A 173 -16.91 8.98 7.54
C ARG A 173 -17.83 9.84 6.71
N ALA A 174 -18.09 11.07 7.14
CA ALA A 174 -18.61 12.13 6.26
C ALA A 174 -17.41 12.93 5.72
N HIS A 175 -17.33 13.11 4.41
CA HIS A 175 -16.50 14.13 3.80
C HIS A 175 -17.28 15.43 3.78
N VAL A 176 -16.67 16.52 4.18
CA VAL A 176 -17.18 17.88 4.04
C VAL A 176 -16.50 18.53 2.85
#